data_0ebad1bbbf892081de8f4e593a968551
#
_entry.id   0ebad1bbbf892081de8f4e593a968551
#
_cell.length_a   1.000
_cell.length_b   1.000
_cell.length_c   1.000
_cell.angle_alpha   90.00
_cell.angle_beta   90.00
_cell.angle_gamma   90.00
#
_symmetry.space_group_name_H-M   'P 1'
#
loop_
_entity.id
_entity.type
_entity.pdbx_description
1 polymer ?
#
loop_
_entity_poly.entity_id
_entity_poly.type
_entity_poly.pdbx_seq_one_letter_code
_entity_poly.pdbx_strand_id
1 'polypeptide(L)'
;YHFATIHKIDEKVDMGEVYFEAKIKIHPQYTAYDLWLNSHTICVKIFFEFVKSLKVGIEFLSCKKISKKGRYYKKHEIISLKEIKNPLDKKEIELKYKAFNFPPHEPAFFKIDKTKIYLTSSFDKNLFYN
;
A
#
# COMPACT_ATOMS: atom_id res chain seq x y z
N TYR A 1 -6.68 4.79 -8.06
CA TYR A 1 -7.46 4.01 -7.10
C TYR A 1 -6.60 2.90 -6.50
N HIS A 2 -6.89 2.55 -5.25
CA HIS A 2 -6.41 1.37 -4.55
C HIS A 2 -7.62 0.45 -4.28
N PHE A 3 -7.37 -0.84 -4.07
CA PHE A 3 -8.44 -1.81 -3.85
C PHE A 3 -8.17 -2.63 -2.59
N ALA A 4 -9.23 -2.89 -1.81
CA ALA A 4 -9.24 -3.89 -0.76
C ALA A 4 -10.12 -5.06 -1.23
N THR A 5 -9.67 -6.28 -1.04
CA THR A 5 -10.37 -7.47 -1.53
C THR A 5 -10.46 -8.55 -0.45
N ILE A 6 -11.56 -9.32 -0.50
CA ILE A 6 -11.65 -10.62 0.18
C ILE A 6 -11.68 -11.67 -0.91
N HIS A 7 -10.74 -12.58 -0.88
CA HIS A 7 -10.61 -13.63 -1.89
C HIS A 7 -10.40 -15.00 -1.24
N LYS A 8 -10.71 -16.05 -1.99
CA LYS A 8 -10.41 -17.43 -1.62
C LYS A 8 -8.89 -17.63 -1.61
N ILE A 9 -8.39 -18.38 -0.65
CA ILE A 9 -7.00 -18.83 -0.66
C ILE A 9 -6.83 -19.91 -1.71
N ASP A 10 -5.85 -19.77 -2.58
CA ASP A 10 -5.47 -20.73 -3.60
C ASP A 10 -3.99 -21.11 -3.43
N GLU A 11 -3.53 -22.17 -4.11
CA GLU A 11 -2.12 -22.59 -4.11
C GLU A 11 -1.17 -21.48 -4.61
N LYS A 12 -1.66 -20.63 -5.50
CA LYS A 12 -0.90 -19.47 -6.00
C LYS A 12 -1.27 -18.21 -5.23
N VAL A 13 -0.26 -17.46 -4.82
CA VAL A 13 -0.45 -16.18 -4.10
C VAL A 13 -1.32 -15.23 -4.91
N ASP A 14 -2.35 -14.67 -4.27
CA ASP A 14 -3.28 -13.67 -4.80
C ASP A 14 -4.02 -14.06 -6.09
N MET A 15 -4.19 -15.37 -6.37
CA MET A 15 -4.89 -15.87 -7.56
C MET A 15 -6.29 -16.43 -7.28
N GLY A 16 -6.71 -16.44 -6.03
CA GLY A 16 -8.04 -16.93 -5.63
C GLY A 16 -9.18 -16.05 -6.13
N GLU A 17 -10.37 -16.65 -6.24
CA GLU A 17 -11.59 -15.94 -6.64
C GLU A 17 -11.92 -14.82 -5.63
N VAL A 18 -12.24 -13.62 -6.13
CA VAL A 18 -12.57 -12.46 -5.31
C VAL A 18 -14.07 -12.45 -5.00
N TYR A 19 -14.40 -12.50 -3.72
CA TYR A 19 -15.79 -12.40 -3.22
C TYR A 19 -16.23 -10.95 -3.01
N PHE A 20 -15.35 -10.12 -2.42
CA PHE A 20 -15.63 -8.71 -2.16
C PHE A 20 -14.47 -7.85 -2.62
N GLU A 21 -14.81 -6.73 -3.23
CA GLU A 21 -13.86 -5.72 -3.67
C GLU A 21 -14.38 -4.34 -3.28
N ALA A 22 -13.55 -3.56 -2.62
CA ALA A 22 -13.83 -2.16 -2.36
C ALA A 22 -12.78 -1.27 -3.03
N LYS A 23 -13.27 -0.28 -3.75
CA LYS A 23 -12.44 0.71 -4.46
C LYS A 23 -12.19 1.91 -3.57
N ILE A 24 -10.91 2.22 -3.36
CA ILE A 24 -10.45 3.33 -2.51
C ILE A 24 -9.91 4.43 -3.42
N LYS A 25 -10.49 5.63 -3.34
CA LYS A 25 -9.97 6.79 -4.06
C LYS A 25 -8.69 7.27 -3.38
N ILE A 26 -7.59 7.31 -4.12
CA ILE A 26 -6.33 7.87 -3.64
C ILE A 26 -6.43 9.40 -3.73
N HIS A 27 -6.31 10.06 -2.59
CA HIS A 27 -6.24 11.52 -2.55
C HIS A 27 -4.81 11.99 -2.90
N PRO A 28 -4.63 13.09 -3.65
CA PRO A 28 -3.30 13.57 -4.03
C PRO A 28 -2.36 13.87 -2.85
N GLN A 29 -2.92 14.15 -1.67
CA GLN A 29 -2.14 14.43 -0.46
C GLN A 29 -1.76 13.18 0.35
N TYR A 30 -2.32 12.02 0.02
CA TYR A 30 -2.04 10.80 0.79
C TYR A 30 -0.59 10.38 0.68
N THR A 31 0.00 10.08 1.84
CA THR A 31 1.23 9.28 1.95
C THR A 31 0.90 7.79 1.87
N ALA A 32 1.91 6.95 1.77
CA ALA A 32 1.73 5.49 1.85
C ALA A 32 1.08 5.08 3.19
N TYR A 33 1.41 5.77 4.28
CA TYR A 33 0.82 5.52 5.60
C TYR A 33 -0.67 5.88 5.65
N ASP A 34 -1.06 7.04 5.10
CA ASP A 34 -2.48 7.42 5.01
C ASP A 34 -3.29 6.42 4.18
N LEU A 35 -2.72 5.96 3.07
CA LEU A 35 -3.35 4.96 2.23
C LEU A 35 -3.52 3.63 2.97
N TRP A 36 -2.52 3.22 3.73
CA TRP A 36 -2.56 2.02 4.55
C TRP A 36 -3.65 2.10 5.63
N LEU A 37 -3.75 3.22 6.37
CA LEU A 37 -4.80 3.44 7.37
C LEU A 37 -6.20 3.36 6.74
N ASN A 38 -6.41 4.05 5.62
CA ASN A 38 -7.68 4.01 4.90
C ASN A 38 -8.01 2.59 4.41
N SER A 39 -7.00 1.85 3.93
CA SER A 39 -7.17 0.46 3.50
C SER A 39 -7.63 -0.43 4.65
N HIS A 40 -7.06 -0.29 5.85
CA HIS A 40 -7.47 -1.06 7.03
C HIS A 40 -8.93 -0.79 7.40
N THR A 41 -9.34 0.46 7.42
CA THR A 41 -10.74 0.85 7.69
C THR A 41 -11.70 0.18 6.70
N ILE A 42 -11.35 0.15 5.43
CA ILE A 42 -12.17 -0.47 4.39
C ILE A 42 -12.14 -2.00 4.49
N CYS A 43 -10.97 -2.61 4.78
CA CYS A 43 -10.86 -4.05 5.00
C CYS A 43 -11.79 -4.52 6.13
N VAL A 44 -11.85 -3.79 7.24
CA VAL A 44 -12.77 -4.10 8.35
C VAL A 44 -14.22 -4.04 7.89
N LYS A 45 -14.61 -3.02 7.12
CA LYS A 45 -15.96 -2.88 6.59
C LYS A 45 -16.35 -4.05 5.68
N ILE A 46 -15.53 -4.37 4.68
CA ILE A 46 -15.84 -5.47 3.75
C ILE A 46 -15.80 -6.83 4.46
N PHE A 47 -14.98 -6.98 5.52
CA PHE A 47 -14.97 -8.18 6.33
C PHE A 47 -16.32 -8.39 7.05
N PHE A 48 -16.90 -7.36 7.64
CA PHE A 48 -18.23 -7.47 8.27
C PHE A 48 -19.32 -7.79 7.24
N GLU A 49 -19.27 -7.21 6.05
CA GLU A 49 -20.21 -7.53 4.98
C GLU A 49 -20.05 -8.99 4.52
N PHE A 50 -18.83 -9.48 4.42
CA PHE A 50 -18.55 -10.88 4.13
C PHE A 50 -19.14 -11.81 5.21
N VAL A 51 -18.90 -11.53 6.50
CA VAL A 51 -19.44 -12.33 7.61
C VAL A 51 -20.97 -12.36 7.60
N LYS A 52 -21.64 -11.24 7.30
CA LYS A 52 -23.08 -11.22 7.13
C LYS A 52 -23.54 -12.12 5.98
N SER A 53 -22.82 -12.12 4.87
CA SER A 53 -23.17 -12.92 3.70
C SER A 53 -23.01 -14.43 3.93
N LEU A 54 -22.11 -14.84 4.85
CA LEU A 54 -21.95 -16.25 5.22
C LEU A 54 -23.24 -16.86 5.84
N LYS A 55 -24.09 -16.03 6.45
CA LYS A 55 -25.40 -16.47 7.00
C LYS A 55 -26.37 -16.89 5.92
N VAL A 56 -26.20 -16.40 4.70
CA VAL A 56 -27.03 -16.75 3.54
C VAL A 56 -26.48 -17.97 2.82
N GLY A 57 -25.18 -18.25 2.94
CA GLY A 57 -24.46 -19.32 2.30
C GLY A 57 -23.42 -18.80 1.33
N ILE A 58 -22.19 -19.34 1.42
CA ILE A 58 -21.05 -18.87 0.60
C ILE A 58 -21.24 -19.17 -0.88
N GLU A 59 -21.98 -20.20 -1.22
CA GLU A 59 -22.33 -20.62 -2.59
C GLU A 59 -23.17 -19.60 -3.35
N PHE A 60 -23.86 -18.70 -2.63
CA PHE A 60 -24.63 -17.61 -3.24
C PHE A 60 -23.82 -16.34 -3.46
N LEU A 61 -22.55 -16.30 -3.00
CA LEU A 61 -21.69 -15.16 -3.24
C LEU A 61 -21.20 -15.19 -4.70
N SER A 62 -21.50 -14.12 -5.41
CA SER A 62 -20.92 -13.90 -6.73
C SER A 62 -19.40 -13.71 -6.57
N CYS A 63 -18.61 -14.48 -7.30
CA CYS A 63 -17.16 -14.35 -7.28
C CYS A 63 -16.61 -13.90 -8.64
N LYS A 64 -15.54 -13.13 -8.60
CA LYS A 64 -14.84 -12.61 -9.78
C LYS A 64 -13.49 -13.30 -9.90
N LYS A 65 -13.26 -13.98 -11.02
CA LYS A 65 -11.94 -14.54 -11.32
C LYS A 65 -10.94 -13.44 -11.66
N ILE A 66 -9.75 -13.53 -11.12
CA ILE A 66 -8.64 -12.64 -11.49
C ILE A 66 -8.17 -13.04 -12.91
N SER A 67 -8.44 -12.18 -13.88
CA SER A 67 -8.13 -12.46 -15.28
C SER A 67 -6.74 -12.00 -15.73
N LYS A 68 -6.06 -11.17 -14.95
CA LYS A 68 -4.77 -10.58 -15.32
C LYS A 68 -3.70 -10.95 -14.32
N LYS A 69 -2.56 -11.42 -14.83
CA LYS A 69 -1.36 -11.63 -14.05
C LYS A 69 -0.82 -10.28 -13.58
N GLY A 70 -0.77 -10.05 -12.27
CA GLY A 70 -0.17 -8.85 -11.68
C GLY A 70 1.35 -8.82 -11.89
N ARG A 71 1.96 -7.63 -11.76
CA ARG A 71 3.41 -7.49 -11.69
C ARG A 71 3.89 -7.85 -10.29
N TYR A 72 4.85 -8.75 -10.20
CA TYR A 72 5.54 -9.05 -8.94
C TYR A 72 6.71 -8.08 -8.76
N TYR A 73 6.77 -7.44 -7.58
CA TYR A 73 7.87 -6.54 -7.20
C TYR A 73 8.76 -7.21 -6.16
N LYS A 74 10.06 -7.23 -6.40
CA LYS A 74 11.02 -7.76 -5.45
C LYS A 74 11.41 -6.71 -4.42
N LYS A 75 11.71 -7.14 -3.17
CA LYS A 75 12.07 -6.22 -2.07
C LYS A 75 13.23 -5.26 -2.41
N HIS A 76 14.25 -5.73 -3.14
CA HIS A 76 15.39 -4.90 -3.50
C HIS A 76 15.02 -3.78 -4.51
N GLU A 77 14.00 -3.96 -5.35
CA GLU A 77 13.52 -2.92 -6.27
C GLU A 77 12.99 -1.70 -5.47
N ILE A 78 12.30 -1.97 -4.34
CA ILE A 78 11.78 -0.92 -3.47
C ILE A 78 12.90 -0.10 -2.85
N ILE A 79 14.01 -0.74 -2.45
CA ILE A 79 15.16 -0.07 -1.85
C ILE A 79 15.78 0.93 -2.84
N SER A 80 15.97 0.53 -4.09
CA SER A 80 16.53 1.41 -5.12
C SER A 80 15.62 2.59 -5.48
N LEU A 81 14.30 2.42 -5.35
CA LEU A 81 13.33 3.46 -5.60
C LEU A 81 13.29 4.55 -4.52
N LYS A 82 13.77 4.27 -3.31
CA LYS A 82 13.81 5.24 -2.21
C LYS A 82 14.85 6.35 -2.41
N GLU A 83 15.89 6.08 -3.15
CA GLU A 83 16.97 7.05 -3.37
C GLU A 83 16.52 8.19 -4.29
N ILE A 84 16.55 9.42 -3.78
CA ILE A 84 16.30 10.66 -4.53
C ILE A 84 17.58 10.96 -5.31
N LYS A 85 17.47 10.97 -6.62
CA LYS A 85 18.63 11.17 -7.50
C LYS A 85 18.96 12.65 -7.71
N ASN A 86 17.90 13.49 -7.74
CA ASN A 86 18.08 14.92 -7.89
C ASN A 86 17.40 15.66 -6.70
N PRO A 87 18.17 16.06 -5.68
CA PRO A 87 17.62 16.76 -4.51
C PRO A 87 17.13 18.18 -4.79
N LEU A 88 17.27 18.69 -6.02
CA LEU A 88 16.69 19.96 -6.48
C LEU A 88 15.35 19.78 -7.20
N ASP A 89 14.99 18.54 -7.57
CA ASP A 89 13.72 18.23 -8.21
C ASP A 89 12.60 18.10 -7.17
N LYS A 90 11.86 19.19 -6.96
CA LYS A 90 10.71 19.22 -6.03
C LYS A 90 9.68 18.14 -6.32
N LYS A 91 9.45 17.80 -7.58
CA LYS A 91 8.47 16.77 -7.98
C LYS A 91 8.95 15.38 -7.58
N GLU A 92 10.22 15.07 -7.80
CA GLU A 92 10.81 13.79 -7.37
C GLU A 92 10.75 13.66 -5.84
N ILE A 93 11.13 14.73 -5.12
CA ILE A 93 11.09 14.78 -3.65
C ILE A 93 9.67 14.51 -3.14
N GLU A 94 8.67 15.24 -3.64
CA GLU A 94 7.28 15.11 -3.20
C GLU A 94 6.73 13.72 -3.47
N LEU A 95 6.96 13.15 -4.65
CA LEU A 95 6.51 11.81 -5.01
C LEU A 95 7.14 10.75 -4.11
N LYS A 96 8.44 10.83 -3.87
CA LYS A 96 9.15 9.86 -3.03
C LYS A 96 8.82 10.03 -1.56
N TYR A 97 8.62 11.26 -1.07
CA TYR A 97 8.11 11.48 0.27
C TYR A 97 6.75 10.78 0.46
N LYS A 98 5.79 11.03 -0.41
CA LYS A 98 4.48 10.39 -0.32
C LYS A 98 4.54 8.87 -0.41
N ALA A 99 5.33 8.34 -1.33
CA ALA A 99 5.43 6.90 -1.57
C ALA A 99 6.14 6.13 -0.47
N PHE A 100 7.09 6.75 0.24
CA PHE A 100 7.93 6.07 1.22
C PHE A 100 7.79 6.60 2.66
N ASN A 101 6.88 7.53 2.89
CA ASN A 101 6.49 7.89 4.24
C ASN A 101 5.55 6.81 4.81
N PHE A 102 6.15 5.84 5.48
CA PHE A 102 5.47 4.70 6.08
C PHE A 102 6.23 4.22 7.35
N PRO A 103 6.02 4.87 8.51
CA PRO A 103 6.63 4.44 9.77
C PRO A 103 6.26 3.01 10.15
N PRO A 104 7.16 2.22 10.74
CA PRO A 104 8.54 2.52 11.12
C PRO A 104 9.57 2.22 10.02
N HIS A 105 9.17 2.06 8.77
CA HIS A 105 10.06 1.72 7.67
C HIS A 105 10.94 2.90 7.26
N GLU A 106 12.16 2.60 6.79
CA GLU A 106 13.09 3.59 6.27
C GLU A 106 12.44 4.46 5.19
N PRO A 107 12.42 5.80 5.34
CA PRO A 107 11.83 6.71 4.36
C PRO A 107 12.71 6.89 3.13
N ALA A 108 12.27 7.75 2.19
CA ALA A 108 13.09 8.19 1.07
C ALA A 108 14.32 8.95 1.58
N PHE A 109 15.41 8.88 0.83
CA PHE A 109 16.68 9.53 1.16
C PHE A 109 17.42 9.99 -0.09
N PHE A 110 18.33 10.93 0.08
CA PHE A 110 19.38 11.22 -0.88
C PHE A 110 20.76 11.02 -0.23
N LYS A 111 21.80 10.93 -1.03
CA LYS A 111 23.17 10.74 -0.54
C LYS A 111 23.99 12.00 -0.75
N ILE A 112 24.75 12.36 0.27
CA ILE A 112 25.89 13.27 0.17
C ILE A 112 27.10 12.42 0.48
N ASP A 113 27.95 12.19 -0.50
CA ASP A 113 29.06 11.21 -0.48
C ASP A 113 28.54 9.81 -0.09
N LYS A 114 28.93 9.29 1.06
CA LYS A 114 28.48 7.99 1.59
C LYS A 114 27.36 8.10 2.64
N THR A 115 26.95 9.31 2.99
CA THR A 115 25.96 9.55 4.06
C THR A 115 24.55 9.65 3.49
N LYS A 116 23.62 8.88 4.04
CA LYS A 116 22.19 9.01 3.73
C LYS A 116 21.57 10.15 4.51
N ILE A 117 20.84 11.02 3.84
CA ILE A 117 20.02 12.07 4.42
C ILE A 117 18.55 11.71 4.17
N TYR A 118 17.82 11.46 5.24
CA TYR A 118 16.43 10.97 5.16
C TYR A 118 15.43 12.11 5.03
N LEU A 119 14.40 11.88 4.21
CA LEU A 119 13.31 12.81 4.00
C LEU A 119 12.17 12.49 4.96
N THR A 120 12.08 13.26 6.05
CA THR A 120 11.00 13.14 7.05
C THR A 120 10.35 14.49 7.27
N SER A 121 9.05 14.51 7.65
CA SER A 121 8.45 15.72 8.18
C SER A 121 8.85 15.91 9.65
N SER A 122 8.71 17.13 10.17
CA SER A 122 8.93 17.41 11.60
C SER A 122 7.96 16.62 12.50
N PHE A 123 6.80 16.26 11.98
CA PHE A 123 5.78 15.46 12.65
C PHE A 123 6.15 13.97 12.70
N ASP A 124 6.86 13.47 11.70
CA ASP A 124 7.19 12.04 11.57
C ASP A 124 8.41 11.61 12.38
N LYS A 125 9.22 12.55 12.89
CA LYS A 125 10.48 12.21 13.60
C LYS A 125 10.28 11.21 14.73
N ASN A 126 9.21 11.37 15.51
CA ASN A 126 8.93 10.50 16.66
C ASN A 126 8.45 9.09 16.24
N LEU A 127 8.03 8.90 15.00
CA LEU A 127 7.52 7.63 14.47
C LEU A 127 8.62 6.76 13.85
N PHE A 128 9.72 7.39 13.38
CA PHE A 128 10.82 6.68 12.72
C PHE A 128 11.98 6.29 13.67
N TYR A 129 12.08 6.93 14.85
CA TYR A 129 13.26 6.83 15.73
C TYR A 129 12.95 6.34 17.16
N ASN A 130 11.82 5.67 17.36
CA ASN A 130 11.52 4.97 18.63
C ASN A 130 11.88 3.49 18.53
#